data_daea3f1a554564614f00ff0acd9473f4
#
_entry.id   daea3f1a554564614f00ff0acd9473f4
#
_cell.length_a   1.000
_cell.length_b   1.000
_cell.length_c   1.000
_cell.angle_alpha   90.00
_cell.angle_beta   90.00
_cell.angle_gamma   90.00
#
_symmetry.space_group_name_H-M   'P 1'
#
loop_
_entity.id
_entity.type
_entity.pdbx_description
1 polymer ?
#
loop_
_entity_poly.entity_id
_entity_poly.type
_entity_poly.pdbx_seq_one_letter_code
_entity_poly.pdbx_strand_id
1 'polypeptide(L)'
;MFNPKYNLTNKILSNLTAIAEAKGIIDRAKILPQQELRLRRQAVIRMTHHSTEIEGNRLNMGQVEALYAKKKIDAPDRDIYEVKNYLNALKYIEKVVVDKQPISEKIILKIHKLVTDKTLAPQFSGHYRPGPIYVVRRQFGVPQETLYTGPEAKQVPKLVANFVAWLKDSEDKDINPVIVAAIAHLEIAAIHPFNDGNGRTARALATLMLYQRGYDFRRLFALEDYYNTNRQAYYKAINVGKTYDERRTDITSWLEYFVKGFKKEIDEVKNKILPIANRNINGKIKSQIYLTPEQLKIIDFIDQVGRISAKDVENILSSPKRTAQLQLQKLKKIKMIKAVGKGKSTSYIANS
;
A
#
# COMPACT_ATOMS: atom_id res chain seq x y z
N MET A 1 -26.38 10.25 3.55
CA MET A 1 -25.33 10.10 2.54
C MET A 1 -24.02 10.63 3.16
N PHE A 2 -22.89 9.97 2.97
CA PHE A 2 -21.59 10.48 3.42
C PHE A 2 -21.22 11.73 2.59
N ASN A 3 -20.82 12.80 3.26
CA ASN A 3 -20.44 14.07 2.63
C ASN A 3 -19.37 14.75 3.48
N PRO A 4 -18.08 14.50 3.24
CA PRO A 4 -17.00 15.08 4.00
C PRO A 4 -16.93 16.59 3.78
N LYS A 5 -16.78 17.36 4.88
CA LYS A 5 -16.66 18.82 4.83
C LYS A 5 -15.22 19.23 5.02
N TYR A 6 -14.67 20.00 4.10
CA TYR A 6 -13.31 20.53 4.14
C TYR A 6 -13.15 21.75 3.24
N ASN A 7 -12.10 22.51 3.50
CA ASN A 7 -11.66 23.63 2.68
C ASN A 7 -10.35 23.31 1.95
N LEU A 8 -10.25 23.69 0.68
CA LEU A 8 -8.99 23.62 -0.06
C LEU A 8 -8.15 24.85 0.28
N THR A 9 -7.30 24.72 1.31
CA THR A 9 -6.40 25.81 1.73
C THR A 9 -5.25 25.99 0.74
N ASN A 10 -4.59 27.17 0.76
CA ASN A 10 -3.40 27.41 -0.05
C ASN A 10 -2.29 26.38 0.22
N LYS A 11 -2.19 25.85 1.44
CA LYS A 11 -1.22 24.79 1.78
C LYS A 11 -1.55 23.49 1.05
N ILE A 12 -2.83 23.10 1.02
CA ILE A 12 -3.27 21.90 0.30
C ILE A 12 -3.00 22.09 -1.19
N LEU A 13 -3.43 23.18 -1.78
CA LEU A 13 -3.26 23.49 -3.21
C LEU A 13 -1.78 23.48 -3.62
N SER A 14 -0.92 24.19 -2.89
CA SER A 14 0.52 24.24 -3.16
C SER A 14 1.17 22.84 -3.10
N ASN A 15 0.83 22.04 -2.08
CA ASN A 15 1.37 20.69 -1.96
C ASN A 15 0.84 19.76 -3.07
N LEU A 16 -0.43 19.85 -3.47
CA LEU A 16 -0.98 19.06 -4.57
C LEU A 16 -0.32 19.41 -5.91
N THR A 17 -0.04 20.68 -6.16
CA THR A 17 0.71 21.14 -7.34
C THR A 17 2.12 20.54 -7.36
N ALA A 18 2.84 20.60 -6.24
CA ALA A 18 4.18 20.02 -6.13
C ALA A 18 4.16 18.47 -6.32
N ILE A 19 3.13 17.79 -5.82
CA ILE A 19 2.94 16.35 -6.04
C ILE A 19 2.72 16.05 -7.53
N ALA A 20 1.90 16.86 -8.23
CA ALA A 20 1.63 16.67 -9.66
C ALA A 20 2.90 16.92 -10.51
N GLU A 21 3.68 17.92 -10.19
CA GLU A 21 4.99 18.18 -10.85
C GLU A 21 5.95 17.00 -10.63
N ALA A 22 6.09 16.56 -9.38
CA ALA A 22 6.95 15.42 -9.05
C ALA A 22 6.48 14.13 -9.75
N LYS A 23 5.16 13.92 -9.91
CA LYS A 23 4.62 12.79 -10.67
C LYS A 23 5.10 12.82 -12.11
N GLY A 24 5.00 13.95 -12.78
CA GLY A 24 5.48 14.09 -14.16
C GLY A 24 6.99 13.82 -14.31
N ILE A 25 7.80 14.16 -13.32
CA ILE A 25 9.25 13.88 -13.29
C ILE A 25 9.49 12.38 -13.08
N ILE A 26 8.83 11.76 -12.08
CA ILE A 26 9.01 10.36 -11.73
C ILE A 26 8.56 9.44 -12.87
N ASP A 27 7.41 9.74 -13.48
CA ASP A 27 6.86 8.93 -14.57
C ASP A 27 7.78 8.93 -15.82
N ARG A 28 8.45 10.05 -16.10
CA ARG A 28 9.38 10.19 -17.24
C ARG A 28 10.81 9.76 -16.94
N ALA A 29 11.15 9.51 -15.67
CA ALA A 29 12.51 9.13 -15.28
C ALA A 29 12.94 7.79 -15.90
N LYS A 30 14.10 7.76 -16.56
CA LYS A 30 14.65 6.56 -17.20
C LYS A 30 15.40 5.71 -16.18
N ILE A 31 14.76 4.64 -15.70
CA ILE A 31 15.31 3.72 -14.70
C ILE A 31 15.36 2.32 -15.29
N LEU A 32 16.45 1.60 -15.06
CA LEU A 32 16.54 0.19 -15.46
C LEU A 32 15.51 -0.65 -14.66
N PRO A 33 14.87 -1.64 -15.29
CA PRO A 33 13.87 -2.48 -14.60
C PRO A 33 14.38 -3.11 -13.29
N GLN A 34 15.63 -3.57 -13.24
CA GLN A 34 16.24 -4.11 -12.00
C GLN A 34 16.33 -3.07 -10.88
N GLN A 35 16.72 -1.84 -11.22
CA GLN A 35 16.79 -0.74 -10.25
C GLN A 35 15.40 -0.40 -9.72
N GLU A 36 14.41 -0.36 -10.61
CA GLU A 36 13.02 -0.09 -10.24
C GLU A 36 12.45 -1.17 -9.32
N LEU A 37 12.65 -2.46 -9.66
CA LEU A 37 12.21 -3.57 -8.81
C LEU A 37 12.85 -3.54 -7.42
N ARG A 38 14.16 -3.23 -7.36
CA ARG A 38 14.84 -3.06 -6.06
C ARG A 38 14.21 -1.94 -5.23
N LEU A 39 13.91 -0.79 -5.85
CA LEU A 39 13.28 0.34 -5.17
C LEU A 39 11.85 0.00 -4.72
N ARG A 40 11.06 -0.69 -5.56
CA ARG A 40 9.72 -1.19 -5.19
C ARG A 40 9.76 -2.13 -3.99
N ARG A 41 10.69 -3.09 -4.02
CA ARG A 41 10.91 -4.00 -2.89
C ARG A 41 11.21 -3.24 -1.60
N GLN A 42 12.12 -2.27 -1.64
CA GLN A 42 12.43 -1.42 -0.50
C GLN A 42 11.21 -0.63 0.00
N ALA A 43 10.39 -0.09 -0.91
CA ALA A 43 9.16 0.60 -0.55
C ALA A 43 8.17 -0.33 0.16
N VAL A 44 7.90 -1.53 -0.37
CA VAL A 44 7.02 -2.53 0.25
C VAL A 44 7.51 -2.95 1.64
N ILE A 45 8.83 -3.13 1.82
CA ILE A 45 9.42 -3.47 3.11
C ILE A 45 9.21 -2.33 4.11
N ARG A 46 9.47 -1.07 3.72
CA ARG A 46 9.24 0.12 4.56
C ARG A 46 7.77 0.31 4.92
N MET A 47 6.86 0.23 3.94
CA MET A 47 5.41 0.28 4.18
C MET A 47 4.99 -0.75 5.21
N THR A 48 5.46 -2.00 5.05
CA THR A 48 5.10 -3.09 5.95
C THR A 48 5.66 -2.88 7.35
N HIS A 49 6.96 -2.59 7.46
CA HIS A 49 7.61 -2.35 8.74
C HIS A 49 6.91 -1.22 9.51
N HIS A 50 6.79 -0.04 8.92
CA HIS A 50 6.24 1.11 9.63
C HIS A 50 4.75 0.98 9.89
N SER A 51 3.97 0.38 8.99
CA SER A 51 2.55 0.15 9.24
C SER A 51 2.31 -0.80 10.43
N THR A 52 3.15 -1.82 10.61
CA THR A 52 3.02 -2.74 11.74
C THR A 52 3.65 -2.15 13.02
N GLU A 53 4.74 -1.41 12.91
CA GLU A 53 5.42 -0.75 14.02
C GLU A 53 4.56 0.36 14.67
N ILE A 54 3.75 1.10 13.89
CA ILE A 54 2.75 2.05 14.39
C ILE A 54 1.78 1.36 15.35
N GLU A 55 1.42 0.10 15.10
CA GLU A 55 0.52 -0.70 15.93
C GLU A 55 1.26 -1.47 17.06
N GLY A 56 2.56 -1.26 17.21
CA GLY A 56 3.36 -1.84 18.29
C GLY A 56 4.09 -3.13 17.96
N ASN A 57 4.18 -3.53 16.69
CA ASN A 57 5.03 -4.63 16.25
C ASN A 57 6.50 -4.32 16.52
N ARG A 58 7.27 -5.30 16.96
CA ARG A 58 8.65 -5.13 17.46
C ARG A 58 9.72 -5.58 16.48
N LEU A 59 9.34 -6.10 15.31
CA LEU A 59 10.31 -6.55 14.32
C LEU A 59 11.04 -5.35 13.71
N ASN A 60 12.36 -5.46 13.61
CA ASN A 60 13.17 -4.44 12.93
C ASN A 60 13.11 -4.62 11.39
N MET A 61 13.62 -3.62 10.66
CA MET A 61 13.61 -3.59 9.20
C MET A 61 14.28 -4.83 8.58
N GLY A 62 15.41 -5.31 9.13
CA GLY A 62 16.11 -6.50 8.63
C GLY A 62 15.29 -7.78 8.80
N GLN A 63 14.54 -7.92 9.90
CA GLN A 63 13.62 -9.04 10.11
C GLN A 63 12.44 -8.99 9.14
N VAL A 64 11.88 -7.81 8.87
CA VAL A 64 10.83 -7.63 7.86
C VAL A 64 11.36 -7.97 6.47
N GLU A 65 12.59 -7.57 6.13
CA GLU A 65 13.24 -7.94 4.87
C GLU A 65 13.44 -9.46 4.76
N ALA A 66 13.85 -10.12 5.84
CA ALA A 66 13.98 -11.57 5.88
C ALA A 66 12.64 -12.27 5.64
N LEU A 67 11.55 -11.80 6.27
CA LEU A 67 10.20 -12.32 6.05
C LEU A 67 9.70 -12.07 4.61
N TYR A 68 9.98 -10.90 4.03
CA TYR A 68 9.71 -10.63 2.63
C TYR A 68 10.42 -11.64 1.72
N ALA A 69 11.67 -11.96 2.01
CA ALA A 69 12.47 -12.98 1.32
C ALA A 69 12.11 -14.43 1.71
N LYS A 70 11.00 -14.63 2.45
CA LYS A 70 10.52 -15.95 2.94
C LYS A 70 11.51 -16.72 3.81
N LYS A 71 12.46 -16.04 4.43
CA LYS A 71 13.36 -16.63 5.41
C LYS A 71 12.64 -16.83 6.76
N LYS A 72 13.05 -17.85 7.49
CA LYS A 72 12.62 -18.03 8.89
C LYS A 72 13.37 -17.02 9.76
N ILE A 73 12.67 -16.47 10.73
CA ILE A 73 13.26 -15.61 11.79
C ILE A 73 12.79 -16.14 13.13
N ASP A 74 13.57 -15.85 14.16
CA ASP A 74 13.20 -16.11 15.56
C ASP A 74 12.58 -14.82 16.14
N ALA A 75 11.27 -14.85 16.35
CA ALA A 75 10.50 -13.75 16.91
C ALA A 75 9.10 -14.26 17.33
N PRO A 76 8.35 -13.50 18.15
CA PRO A 76 6.99 -13.89 18.52
C PRO A 76 6.08 -14.10 17.32
N ASP A 77 5.32 -15.18 17.34
CA ASP A 77 4.43 -15.57 16.22
C ASP A 77 3.49 -14.44 15.79
N ARG A 78 2.94 -13.71 16.76
CA ARG A 78 2.05 -12.58 16.47
C ARG A 78 2.74 -11.52 15.63
N ASP A 79 3.96 -11.11 16.00
CA ASP A 79 4.74 -10.10 15.27
C ASP A 79 5.06 -10.58 13.85
N ILE A 80 5.41 -11.87 13.70
CA ILE A 80 5.64 -12.50 12.39
C ILE A 80 4.37 -12.50 11.54
N TYR A 81 3.23 -12.88 12.12
CA TYR A 81 1.95 -12.90 11.38
C TYR A 81 1.52 -11.51 10.96
N GLU A 82 1.61 -10.49 11.82
CA GLU A 82 1.24 -9.12 11.47
C GLU A 82 2.01 -8.60 10.24
N VAL A 83 3.33 -8.85 10.17
CA VAL A 83 4.17 -8.48 9.02
C VAL A 83 3.77 -9.26 7.77
N LYS A 84 3.65 -10.60 7.85
CA LYS A 84 3.21 -11.44 6.72
C LYS A 84 1.83 -11.03 6.21
N ASN A 85 0.94 -10.69 7.11
CA ASN A 85 -0.42 -10.25 6.82
C ASN A 85 -0.44 -8.94 6.05
N TYR A 86 0.34 -7.96 6.48
CA TYR A 86 0.41 -6.69 5.76
C TYR A 86 1.04 -6.84 4.38
N LEU A 87 2.09 -7.66 4.24
CA LEU A 87 2.63 -8.03 2.92
C LEU A 87 1.58 -8.68 2.00
N ASN A 88 0.74 -9.56 2.55
CA ASN A 88 -0.35 -10.19 1.78
C ASN A 88 -1.46 -9.20 1.41
N ALA A 89 -1.76 -8.24 2.30
CA ALA A 89 -2.70 -7.16 2.00
C ALA A 89 -2.19 -6.27 0.86
N LEU A 90 -0.91 -5.89 0.86
CA LEU A 90 -0.30 -5.11 -0.23
C LEU A 90 -0.34 -5.87 -1.56
N LYS A 91 -0.05 -7.18 -1.57
CA LYS A 91 -0.20 -8.03 -2.78
C LYS A 91 -1.64 -8.08 -3.28
N TYR A 92 -2.60 -8.15 -2.36
CA TYR A 92 -4.02 -8.13 -2.74
C TYR A 92 -4.42 -6.79 -3.35
N ILE A 93 -3.95 -5.67 -2.79
CA ILE A 93 -4.15 -4.33 -3.36
C ILE A 93 -3.63 -4.27 -4.80
N GLU A 94 -2.42 -4.77 -5.04
CA GLU A 94 -1.86 -4.81 -6.40
C GLU A 94 -2.74 -5.61 -7.36
N LYS A 95 -3.25 -6.76 -6.90
CA LYS A 95 -4.18 -7.57 -7.70
C LYS A 95 -5.46 -6.80 -8.01
N VAL A 96 -6.08 -6.15 -7.02
CA VAL A 96 -7.30 -5.33 -7.21
C VAL A 96 -7.08 -4.25 -8.28
N VAL A 97 -5.91 -3.59 -8.25
CA VAL A 97 -5.55 -2.54 -9.22
C VAL A 97 -5.34 -3.11 -10.63
N VAL A 98 -4.58 -4.21 -10.74
CA VAL A 98 -4.29 -4.87 -12.03
C VAL A 98 -5.57 -5.40 -12.68
N ASP A 99 -6.44 -6.01 -11.88
CA ASP A 99 -7.73 -6.57 -12.32
C ASP A 99 -8.80 -5.47 -12.52
N LYS A 100 -8.45 -4.20 -12.27
CA LYS A 100 -9.37 -3.03 -12.35
C LYS A 100 -10.68 -3.25 -11.58
N GLN A 101 -10.60 -3.91 -10.42
CA GLN A 101 -11.78 -4.19 -9.62
C GLN A 101 -12.31 -2.89 -9.00
N PRO A 102 -13.61 -2.56 -9.17
CA PRO A 102 -14.17 -1.36 -8.55
C PRO A 102 -14.16 -1.49 -7.02
N ILE A 103 -13.96 -0.36 -6.33
CA ILE A 103 -13.99 -0.34 -4.87
C ILE A 103 -15.35 -0.85 -4.36
N SER A 104 -15.31 -1.66 -3.33
CA SER A 104 -16.50 -2.26 -2.71
C SER A 104 -16.26 -2.58 -1.25
N GLU A 105 -17.34 -2.75 -0.51
CA GLU A 105 -17.32 -3.24 0.87
C GLU A 105 -16.56 -4.57 1.00
N LYS A 106 -16.76 -5.49 0.04
CA LYS A 106 -16.05 -6.79 -0.01
C LYS A 106 -14.53 -6.62 -0.06
N ILE A 107 -14.02 -5.61 -0.76
CA ILE A 107 -12.58 -5.33 -0.82
C ILE A 107 -12.09 -4.84 0.54
N ILE A 108 -12.82 -3.95 1.22
CA ILE A 108 -12.47 -3.45 2.55
C ILE A 108 -12.45 -4.60 3.56
N LEU A 109 -13.47 -5.44 3.60
CA LEU A 109 -13.55 -6.61 4.47
C LEU A 109 -12.44 -7.62 4.16
N LYS A 110 -12.07 -7.80 2.89
CA LYS A 110 -10.96 -8.68 2.50
C LYS A 110 -9.60 -8.13 2.91
N ILE A 111 -9.36 -6.81 2.78
CA ILE A 111 -8.15 -6.17 3.31
C ILE A 111 -8.06 -6.41 4.81
N HIS A 112 -9.14 -6.13 5.55
CA HIS A 112 -9.17 -6.37 7.00
C HIS A 112 -8.90 -7.84 7.35
N LYS A 113 -9.54 -8.79 6.67
CA LYS A 113 -9.29 -10.23 6.85
C LYS A 113 -7.81 -10.59 6.66
N LEU A 114 -7.17 -9.99 5.65
CA LEU A 114 -5.75 -10.24 5.38
C LEU A 114 -4.84 -9.65 6.47
N VAL A 115 -5.09 -8.42 6.93
CA VAL A 115 -4.23 -7.78 7.94
C VAL A 115 -4.40 -8.36 9.34
N THR A 116 -5.46 -9.14 9.58
CA THR A 116 -5.77 -9.75 10.89
C THR A 116 -5.72 -11.28 10.90
N ASP A 117 -5.30 -11.92 9.80
CA ASP A 117 -5.22 -13.38 9.73
C ASP A 117 -4.32 -13.94 10.85
N LYS A 118 -4.81 -14.94 11.60
CA LYS A 118 -4.12 -15.55 12.75
C LYS A 118 -3.73 -14.61 13.91
N THR A 119 -4.06 -13.33 13.83
CA THR A 119 -3.79 -12.36 14.92
C THR A 119 -5.07 -11.91 15.61
N LEU A 120 -6.22 -12.16 15.00
CA LEU A 120 -7.56 -11.95 15.53
C LEU A 120 -8.38 -13.23 15.40
N ALA A 121 -9.31 -13.47 16.33
CA ALA A 121 -10.18 -14.65 16.28
C ALA A 121 -10.97 -14.68 14.94
N PRO A 122 -11.14 -15.87 14.31
CA PRO A 122 -11.70 -16.00 12.97
C PRO A 122 -13.07 -15.33 12.78
N GLN A 123 -13.91 -15.35 13.81
CA GLN A 123 -15.25 -14.75 13.77
C GLN A 123 -15.23 -13.22 13.69
N PHE A 124 -14.11 -12.56 13.99
CA PHE A 124 -13.95 -11.12 13.90
C PHE A 124 -13.10 -10.69 12.69
N SER A 125 -12.28 -11.60 12.16
CA SER A 125 -11.40 -11.32 11.04
C SER A 125 -12.20 -11.20 9.73
N GLY A 126 -12.26 -10.00 9.15
CA GLY A 126 -13.08 -9.70 7.96
C GLY A 126 -14.56 -9.43 8.27
N HIS A 127 -14.91 -9.20 9.53
CA HIS A 127 -16.28 -8.92 9.96
C HIS A 127 -16.34 -7.63 10.78
N TYR A 128 -17.46 -6.93 10.70
CA TYR A 128 -17.69 -5.75 11.53
C TYR A 128 -17.79 -6.12 13.01
N ARG A 129 -17.36 -5.19 13.84
CA ARG A 129 -17.47 -5.34 15.30
C ARG A 129 -18.93 -5.46 15.75
N PRO A 130 -19.24 -6.34 16.70
CA PRO A 130 -20.59 -6.50 17.23
C PRO A 130 -20.92 -5.50 18.34
N GLY A 131 -19.94 -4.83 18.92
CA GLY A 131 -20.07 -3.99 20.11
C GLY A 131 -19.47 -2.59 19.95
N PRO A 132 -19.52 -1.77 21.00
CA PRO A 132 -18.92 -0.45 21.03
C PRO A 132 -17.40 -0.52 20.91
N ILE A 133 -16.77 0.57 20.46
CA ILE A 133 -15.32 0.69 20.36
C ILE A 133 -14.87 2.04 20.91
N TYR A 134 -13.76 2.00 21.64
CA TYR A 134 -13.13 3.16 22.26
C TYR A 134 -11.65 3.17 21.95
N VAL A 135 -11.11 4.28 21.47
CA VAL A 135 -9.66 4.50 21.43
C VAL A 135 -9.26 5.15 22.75
N VAL A 136 -8.44 4.46 23.51
CA VAL A 136 -8.04 4.88 24.86
C VAL A 136 -6.55 5.14 24.94
N ARG A 137 -6.18 6.22 25.64
CA ARG A 137 -4.79 6.40 26.07
C ARG A 137 -4.53 5.46 27.25
N ARG A 138 -3.46 4.68 27.18
CA ARG A 138 -3.02 3.82 28.27
C ARG A 138 -1.72 4.35 28.85
N GLN A 139 -1.61 4.30 30.18
CA GLN A 139 -0.35 4.55 30.89
C GLN A 139 -0.09 3.34 31.77
N PHE A 140 1.10 2.75 31.66
CA PHE A 140 1.45 1.50 32.35
C PHE A 140 0.42 0.36 32.14
N GLY A 141 -0.19 0.29 30.94
CA GLY A 141 -1.20 -0.73 30.62
C GLY A 141 -2.63 -0.39 31.10
N VAL A 142 -2.81 0.61 31.93
CA VAL A 142 -4.10 1.03 32.48
C VAL A 142 -4.74 2.11 31.60
N PRO A 143 -6.02 1.96 31.19
CA PRO A 143 -6.76 3.01 30.49
C PRO A 143 -6.84 4.28 31.33
N GLN A 144 -6.45 5.43 30.79
CA GLN A 144 -6.48 6.73 31.47
C GLN A 144 -7.57 7.64 30.90
N GLU A 145 -7.67 7.71 29.59
CA GLU A 145 -8.55 8.65 28.91
C GLU A 145 -9.10 8.04 27.64
N THR A 146 -10.40 8.21 27.40
CA THR A 146 -11.00 7.90 26.10
C THR A 146 -10.72 9.04 25.13
N LEU A 147 -9.89 8.76 24.14
CA LEU A 147 -9.51 9.73 23.09
C LEU A 147 -10.57 9.82 22.00
N TYR A 148 -11.26 8.72 21.74
CA TYR A 148 -12.26 8.65 20.70
C TYR A 148 -13.30 7.55 20.98
N THR A 149 -14.56 7.88 20.69
CA THR A 149 -15.69 6.94 20.73
C THR A 149 -16.22 6.74 19.31
N GLY A 150 -16.15 5.50 18.83
CA GLY A 150 -16.71 5.13 17.51
C GLY A 150 -18.24 5.17 17.49
N PRO A 151 -18.87 5.19 16.32
CA PRO A 151 -20.32 5.13 16.17
C PRO A 151 -20.86 3.80 16.74
N GLU A 152 -22.16 3.74 17.00
CA GLU A 152 -22.80 2.49 17.44
C GLU A 152 -22.58 1.36 16.42
N ALA A 153 -22.33 0.13 16.94
CA ALA A 153 -22.02 -1.03 16.09
C ALA A 153 -23.09 -1.28 15.03
N LYS A 154 -24.37 -1.09 15.35
CA LYS A 154 -25.51 -1.26 14.40
C LYS A 154 -25.47 -0.29 13.23
N GLN A 155 -24.77 0.86 13.34
CA GLN A 155 -24.67 1.87 12.30
C GLN A 155 -23.52 1.57 11.33
N VAL A 156 -22.51 0.79 11.75
CA VAL A 156 -21.28 0.53 11.00
C VAL A 156 -21.54 0.06 9.57
N PRO A 157 -22.39 -0.95 9.30
CA PRO A 157 -22.63 -1.41 7.93
C PRO A 157 -23.16 -0.29 7.02
N LYS A 158 -24.11 0.51 7.53
CA LYS A 158 -24.69 1.64 6.79
C LYS A 158 -23.67 2.76 6.53
N LEU A 159 -22.81 3.04 7.50
CA LEU A 159 -21.76 4.05 7.36
C LEU A 159 -20.74 3.62 6.31
N VAL A 160 -20.28 2.36 6.33
CA VAL A 160 -19.34 1.83 5.34
C VAL A 160 -19.99 1.80 3.95
N ALA A 161 -21.25 1.39 3.82
CA ALA A 161 -21.95 1.39 2.55
C ALA A 161 -22.07 2.82 1.97
N ASN A 162 -22.42 3.81 2.78
CA ASN A 162 -22.47 5.21 2.37
C ASN A 162 -21.11 5.76 1.95
N PHE A 163 -20.06 5.36 2.67
CA PHE A 163 -18.68 5.72 2.34
C PHE A 163 -18.24 5.10 1.01
N VAL A 164 -18.52 3.82 0.77
CA VAL A 164 -18.22 3.13 -0.50
C VAL A 164 -18.97 3.78 -1.67
N ALA A 165 -20.24 4.16 -1.48
CA ALA A 165 -20.99 4.91 -2.50
C ALA A 165 -20.30 6.24 -2.82
N TRP A 166 -19.85 6.98 -1.80
CA TRP A 166 -19.13 8.24 -2.00
C TRP A 166 -17.79 8.03 -2.73
N LEU A 167 -17.04 6.95 -2.44
CA LEU A 167 -15.80 6.65 -3.15
C LEU A 167 -16.02 6.44 -4.65
N LYS A 168 -17.14 5.81 -5.05
CA LYS A 168 -17.53 5.67 -6.45
C LYS A 168 -17.90 7.02 -7.06
N ASP A 169 -18.80 7.77 -6.42
CA ASP A 169 -19.21 9.09 -6.88
C ASP A 169 -18.05 10.10 -6.98
N SER A 170 -17.00 9.92 -6.19
CA SER A 170 -15.84 10.82 -6.19
C SER A 170 -14.99 10.71 -7.47
N GLU A 171 -15.18 9.66 -8.28
CA GLU A 171 -14.57 9.54 -9.61
C GLU A 171 -15.26 10.49 -10.59
N ASP A 172 -16.59 10.48 -10.59
CA ASP A 172 -17.41 11.31 -11.48
C ASP A 172 -17.30 12.82 -11.15
N LYS A 173 -16.92 13.14 -9.91
CA LYS A 173 -16.77 14.53 -9.42
C LYS A 173 -15.37 15.09 -9.53
N ASP A 174 -14.44 14.40 -10.19
CA ASP A 174 -13.03 14.82 -10.37
C ASP A 174 -12.34 15.26 -9.07
N ILE A 175 -12.70 14.64 -7.93
CA ILE A 175 -12.02 14.92 -6.66
C ILE A 175 -10.58 14.41 -6.75
N ASN A 176 -9.63 15.30 -6.42
CA ASN A 176 -8.20 14.96 -6.48
C ASN A 176 -7.90 13.64 -5.76
N PRO A 177 -7.21 12.67 -6.41
CA PRO A 177 -6.92 11.35 -5.86
C PRO A 177 -6.25 11.35 -4.49
N VAL A 178 -5.38 12.33 -4.22
CA VAL A 178 -4.70 12.45 -2.91
C VAL A 178 -5.70 12.84 -1.82
N ILE A 179 -6.65 13.71 -2.13
CA ILE A 179 -7.74 14.08 -1.20
C ILE A 179 -8.64 12.87 -0.94
N VAL A 180 -9.00 12.11 -1.99
CA VAL A 180 -9.82 10.89 -1.82
C VAL A 180 -9.11 9.86 -0.93
N ALA A 181 -7.81 9.64 -1.13
CA ALA A 181 -7.03 8.72 -0.31
C ALA A 181 -6.95 9.18 1.15
N ALA A 182 -6.78 10.48 1.39
CA ALA A 182 -6.79 11.06 2.72
C ALA A 182 -8.14 10.87 3.43
N ILE A 183 -9.25 11.11 2.71
CA ILE A 183 -10.60 10.89 3.23
C ILE A 183 -10.85 9.41 3.50
N ALA A 184 -10.40 8.53 2.61
CA ALA A 184 -10.55 7.09 2.78
C ALA A 184 -9.82 6.58 4.05
N HIS A 185 -8.63 7.11 4.31
CA HIS A 185 -7.88 6.80 5.52
C HIS A 185 -8.63 7.27 6.77
N LEU A 186 -9.04 8.54 6.81
CA LEU A 186 -9.73 9.11 7.95
C LEU A 186 -11.05 8.41 8.23
N GLU A 187 -11.86 8.14 7.19
CA GLU A 187 -13.20 7.61 7.35
C GLU A 187 -13.18 6.19 7.94
N ILE A 188 -12.30 5.31 7.48
CA ILE A 188 -12.14 3.98 8.10
C ILE A 188 -11.63 4.11 9.55
N ALA A 189 -10.70 5.02 9.81
CA ALA A 189 -10.25 5.28 11.17
C ALA A 189 -11.35 5.87 12.07
N ALA A 190 -12.29 6.65 11.50
CA ALA A 190 -13.40 7.27 12.21
C ALA A 190 -14.56 6.29 12.46
N ILE A 191 -15.03 5.57 11.44
CA ILE A 191 -16.06 4.52 11.62
C ILE A 191 -15.54 3.45 12.59
N HIS A 192 -14.25 3.17 12.53
CA HIS A 192 -13.57 2.13 13.33
C HIS A 192 -14.34 0.80 13.28
N PRO A 193 -14.53 0.26 12.08
CA PRO A 193 -15.53 -0.77 11.83
C PRO A 193 -15.20 -2.14 12.42
N PHE A 194 -13.97 -2.35 12.92
CA PHE A 194 -13.45 -3.64 13.33
C PHE A 194 -13.01 -3.66 14.79
N ASN A 195 -12.89 -4.84 15.38
CA ASN A 195 -12.40 -5.00 16.75
C ASN A 195 -10.90 -4.68 16.90
N ASP A 196 -10.09 -4.95 15.87
CA ASP A 196 -8.64 -4.65 15.76
C ASP A 196 -8.28 -4.47 14.29
N GLY A 197 -7.09 -3.95 13.98
CA GLY A 197 -6.59 -3.81 12.60
C GLY A 197 -7.18 -2.64 11.82
N ASN A 198 -7.93 -1.73 12.44
CA ASN A 198 -8.51 -0.55 11.78
C ASN A 198 -7.44 0.35 11.17
N GLY A 199 -6.35 0.65 11.90
CA GLY A 199 -5.25 1.48 11.41
C GLY A 199 -4.56 0.87 10.20
N ARG A 200 -4.20 -0.41 10.26
CA ARG A 200 -3.58 -1.14 9.13
C ARG A 200 -4.51 -1.18 7.91
N THR A 201 -5.81 -1.40 8.13
CA THR A 201 -6.81 -1.39 7.05
C THR A 201 -6.97 -0.01 6.43
N ALA A 202 -7.01 1.06 7.23
CA ALA A 202 -7.12 2.43 6.77
C ALA A 202 -5.92 2.85 5.90
N ARG A 203 -4.68 2.53 6.34
CA ARG A 203 -3.46 2.80 5.56
C ARG A 203 -3.44 2.00 4.26
N ALA A 204 -3.76 0.72 4.30
CA ALA A 204 -3.85 -0.13 3.12
C ALA A 204 -4.92 0.36 2.12
N LEU A 205 -6.08 0.81 2.60
CA LEU A 205 -7.14 1.38 1.75
C LEU A 205 -6.70 2.70 1.10
N ALA A 206 -6.03 3.59 1.84
CA ALA A 206 -5.49 4.84 1.28
C ALA A 206 -4.50 4.55 0.14
N THR A 207 -3.62 3.56 0.31
CA THR A 207 -2.70 3.09 -0.73
C THR A 207 -3.45 2.55 -1.95
N LEU A 208 -4.51 1.75 -1.74
CA LEU A 208 -5.36 1.27 -2.83
C LEU A 208 -5.98 2.43 -3.62
N MET A 209 -6.52 3.45 -2.94
CA MET A 209 -7.13 4.61 -3.60
C MET A 209 -6.12 5.38 -4.44
N LEU A 210 -4.90 5.60 -3.93
CA LEU A 210 -3.82 6.22 -4.69
C LEU A 210 -3.47 5.42 -5.95
N TYR A 211 -3.31 4.11 -5.81
CA TYR A 211 -2.93 3.22 -6.92
C TYR A 211 -4.00 3.14 -8.00
N GLN A 212 -5.26 2.96 -7.63
CA GLN A 212 -6.39 2.88 -8.59
C GLN A 212 -6.55 4.15 -9.40
N ARG A 213 -6.21 5.32 -8.82
CA ARG A 213 -6.38 6.63 -9.44
C ARG A 213 -5.11 7.18 -10.09
N GLY A 214 -4.11 6.31 -10.34
CA GLY A 214 -2.90 6.67 -11.08
C GLY A 214 -1.89 7.53 -10.30
N TYR A 215 -2.00 7.57 -8.96
CA TYR A 215 -1.04 8.20 -8.06
C TYR A 215 -0.15 7.15 -7.39
N ASP A 216 0.22 6.11 -8.12
CA ASP A 216 1.04 5.01 -7.62
C ASP A 216 2.56 5.32 -7.60
N PHE A 217 3.00 6.38 -8.31
CA PHE A 217 4.40 6.81 -8.37
C PHE A 217 5.36 5.63 -8.60
N ARG A 218 4.98 4.75 -9.54
CA ARG A 218 5.71 3.52 -9.85
C ARG A 218 5.84 2.58 -8.63
N ARG A 219 5.03 2.78 -7.58
CA ARG A 219 5.02 2.03 -6.31
C ARG A 219 6.32 2.16 -5.52
N LEU A 220 6.90 3.37 -5.51
CA LEU A 220 8.20 3.65 -4.90
C LEU A 220 8.11 4.40 -3.59
N PHE A 221 6.93 4.81 -3.16
CA PHE A 221 6.70 5.54 -1.91
C PHE A 221 6.26 4.61 -0.77
N ALA A 222 6.42 5.08 0.45
CA ALA A 222 5.96 4.44 1.68
C ALA A 222 5.44 5.51 2.64
N LEU A 223 4.17 5.89 2.52
CA LEU A 223 3.58 6.99 3.30
C LEU A 223 3.60 6.73 4.81
N GLU A 224 3.70 5.47 5.20
CA GLU A 224 3.86 5.02 6.57
C GLU A 224 5.16 5.52 7.22
N ASP A 225 6.21 5.80 6.43
CA ASP A 225 7.45 6.41 6.92
C ASP A 225 7.17 7.76 7.56
N TYR A 226 6.35 8.58 6.89
CA TYR A 226 5.97 9.90 7.40
C TYR A 226 5.17 9.80 8.70
N TYR A 227 4.22 8.86 8.78
CA TYR A 227 3.43 8.66 9.99
C TYR A 227 4.28 8.16 11.15
N ASN A 228 5.19 7.23 10.87
CA ASN A 228 6.04 6.60 11.87
C ASN A 228 7.13 7.52 12.40
N THR A 229 7.65 8.44 11.57
CA THR A 229 8.67 9.44 11.95
C THR A 229 8.18 10.31 13.13
N ASN A 230 6.88 10.61 13.19
CA ASN A 230 6.27 11.32 14.31
C ASN A 230 4.85 10.82 14.59
N ARG A 231 4.78 9.69 15.31
CA ARG A 231 3.50 9.04 15.66
C ARG A 231 2.57 9.95 16.48
N GLN A 232 3.12 10.82 17.32
CA GLN A 232 2.30 11.75 18.09
C GLN A 232 1.60 12.76 17.17
N ALA A 233 2.32 13.31 16.19
CA ALA A 233 1.73 14.21 15.20
C ALA A 233 0.70 13.48 14.33
N TYR A 234 0.96 12.23 13.94
CA TYR A 234 0.00 11.40 13.19
C TYR A 234 -1.28 11.18 13.99
N TYR A 235 -1.18 10.72 15.24
CA TYR A 235 -2.36 10.49 16.08
C TYR A 235 -3.10 11.78 16.38
N LYS A 236 -2.39 12.90 16.59
CA LYS A 236 -3.01 14.22 16.77
C LYS A 236 -3.78 14.64 15.51
N ALA A 237 -3.21 14.42 14.33
CA ALA A 237 -3.83 14.82 13.07
C ALA A 237 -5.07 13.98 12.74
N ILE A 238 -5.04 12.65 13.00
CA ILE A 238 -6.17 11.76 12.70
C ILE A 238 -7.31 11.89 13.73
N ASN A 239 -7.00 12.40 14.94
CA ASN A 239 -8.00 12.65 15.98
C ASN A 239 -8.65 14.03 15.82
N VAL A 240 -9.41 14.21 14.74
CA VAL A 240 -10.09 15.49 14.40
C VAL A 240 -11.25 15.82 15.37
N GLY A 241 -11.76 14.84 16.11
CA GLY A 241 -12.82 15.01 17.12
C GLY A 241 -12.86 13.82 18.07
N LYS A 242 -13.64 13.90 19.15
CA LYS A 242 -13.79 12.85 20.16
C LYS A 242 -14.84 11.79 19.78
N THR A 243 -15.74 12.12 18.85
CA THR A 243 -16.81 11.24 18.37
C THR A 243 -16.83 11.21 16.83
N TYR A 244 -17.58 10.26 16.30
CA TYR A 244 -17.75 10.17 14.84
C TYR A 244 -18.43 11.42 14.26
N ASP A 245 -19.42 11.95 14.94
CA ASP A 245 -20.15 13.14 14.47
C ASP A 245 -19.31 14.40 14.52
N GLU A 246 -18.48 14.57 15.55
CA GLU A 246 -17.54 15.69 15.62
C GLU A 246 -16.50 15.61 14.50
N ARG A 247 -16.00 14.44 14.15
CA ARG A 247 -15.04 14.26 13.03
C ARG A 247 -15.60 14.66 11.67
N ARG A 248 -16.92 14.63 11.50
CA ARG A 248 -17.57 14.98 10.24
C ARG A 248 -17.74 16.48 10.01
N THR A 249 -17.48 17.32 10.98
CA THR A 249 -17.75 18.76 10.89
C THR A 249 -16.75 19.50 10.02
N ASP A 250 -15.47 19.22 10.15
CA ASP A 250 -14.39 19.76 9.31
C ASP A 250 -13.15 18.88 9.40
N ILE A 251 -12.68 18.37 8.26
CA ILE A 251 -11.49 17.52 8.16
C ILE A 251 -10.30 18.21 7.51
N THR A 252 -10.33 19.54 7.35
CA THR A 252 -9.29 20.32 6.66
C THR A 252 -7.91 20.10 7.27
N SER A 253 -7.80 20.08 8.59
CA SER A 253 -6.51 19.89 9.30
C SER A 253 -5.89 18.52 9.01
N TRP A 254 -6.72 17.47 8.91
CA TRP A 254 -6.26 16.14 8.49
C TRP A 254 -5.77 16.14 7.05
N LEU A 255 -6.51 16.78 6.14
CA LEU A 255 -6.11 16.89 4.73
C LEU A 255 -4.78 17.64 4.59
N GLU A 256 -4.59 18.73 5.32
CA GLU A 256 -3.30 19.45 5.33
C GLU A 256 -2.14 18.55 5.79
N TYR A 257 -2.36 17.77 6.85
CA TYR A 257 -1.36 16.83 7.36
C TYR A 257 -1.03 15.72 6.34
N PHE A 258 -2.06 15.06 5.81
CA PHE A 258 -1.92 13.95 4.87
C PHE A 258 -1.22 14.41 3.57
N VAL A 259 -1.70 15.49 2.96
CA VAL A 259 -1.15 16.01 1.69
C VAL A 259 0.29 16.48 1.87
N LYS A 260 0.62 17.13 3.01
CA LYS A 260 2.00 17.50 3.36
C LYS A 260 2.89 16.27 3.49
N GLY A 261 2.42 15.22 4.17
CA GLY A 261 3.17 13.97 4.35
C GLY A 261 3.41 13.26 3.03
N PHE A 262 2.38 13.17 2.20
CA PHE A 262 2.49 12.57 0.87
C PHE A 262 3.45 13.35 -0.03
N LYS A 263 3.38 14.69 -0.03
CA LYS A 263 4.33 15.53 -0.75
C LYS A 263 5.77 15.28 -0.32
N LYS A 264 6.03 15.19 0.99
CA LYS A 264 7.36 14.89 1.52
C LYS A 264 7.89 13.55 1.02
N GLU A 265 7.07 12.50 1.10
CA GLU A 265 7.44 11.16 0.63
C GLU A 265 7.71 11.14 -0.89
N ILE A 266 6.88 11.84 -1.68
CA ILE A 266 7.07 11.91 -3.13
C ILE A 266 8.33 12.70 -3.50
N ASP A 267 8.69 13.75 -2.76
CA ASP A 267 9.97 14.45 -2.95
C ASP A 267 11.16 13.51 -2.65
N GLU A 268 11.08 12.67 -1.62
CA GLU A 268 12.10 11.67 -1.34
C GLU A 268 12.25 10.65 -2.47
N VAL A 269 11.12 10.17 -3.04
CA VAL A 269 11.12 9.29 -4.21
C VAL A 269 11.80 9.99 -5.39
N LYS A 270 11.42 11.23 -5.70
CA LYS A 270 12.02 12.04 -6.76
C LYS A 270 13.54 12.17 -6.57
N ASN A 271 13.99 12.51 -5.36
CA ASN A 271 15.40 12.68 -5.04
C ASN A 271 16.21 11.38 -5.14
N LYS A 272 15.61 10.22 -4.88
CA LYS A 272 16.23 8.89 -5.08
C LYS A 272 16.34 8.53 -6.57
N ILE A 273 15.34 8.91 -7.36
CA ILE A 273 15.24 8.51 -8.78
C ILE A 273 16.10 9.39 -9.69
N LEU A 274 16.13 10.69 -9.50
CA LEU A 274 16.82 11.62 -10.40
C LEU A 274 18.29 11.30 -10.61
N PRO A 275 19.11 11.01 -9.58
CA PRO A 275 20.52 10.63 -9.80
C PRO A 275 20.67 9.34 -10.61
N ILE A 276 19.77 8.37 -10.41
CA ILE A 276 19.76 7.11 -11.16
C ILE A 276 19.41 7.37 -12.62
N ALA A 277 18.36 8.15 -12.89
CA ALA A 277 17.90 8.49 -14.21
C ALA A 277 18.98 9.27 -15.00
N ASN A 278 19.64 10.23 -14.38
CA ASN A 278 20.70 11.04 -15.00
C ASN A 278 21.92 10.16 -15.39
N ARG A 279 22.34 9.21 -14.54
CA ARG A 279 23.41 8.25 -14.87
C ARG A 279 23.01 7.38 -16.07
N ASN A 280 21.75 6.95 -16.11
CA ASN A 280 21.26 6.11 -17.21
C ASN A 280 21.16 6.85 -18.54
N ILE A 281 20.80 8.14 -18.54
CA ILE A 281 20.79 8.99 -19.75
C ILE A 281 22.20 9.12 -20.33
N ASN A 282 23.21 9.38 -19.49
CA ASN A 282 24.61 9.46 -19.87
C ASN A 282 25.19 8.10 -20.26
N GLY A 283 24.57 6.99 -19.83
CA GLY A 283 24.99 5.61 -20.00
C GLY A 283 24.30 4.81 -21.10
N LYS A 284 23.68 5.42 -22.15
CA LYS A 284 23.13 4.75 -23.35
C LYS A 284 21.69 4.21 -23.25
N ILE A 285 20.88 4.53 -22.25
CA ILE A 285 19.45 4.16 -22.27
C ILE A 285 18.67 5.18 -23.10
N LYS A 286 18.26 4.77 -24.32
CA LYS A 286 17.50 5.64 -25.23
C LYS A 286 16.01 5.78 -24.82
N SER A 287 15.44 4.76 -24.14
CA SER A 287 14.02 4.74 -23.75
C SER A 287 13.84 4.02 -22.41
N GLN A 288 12.81 4.39 -21.64
CA GLN A 288 12.38 3.64 -20.45
C GLN A 288 11.84 2.27 -20.86
N ILE A 289 12.27 1.24 -20.14
CA ILE A 289 11.76 -0.13 -20.30
C ILE A 289 10.83 -0.41 -19.11
N TYR A 290 9.56 -0.64 -19.40
CA TYR A 290 8.56 -1.03 -18.41
C TYR A 290 8.34 -2.54 -18.48
N LEU A 291 8.26 -3.18 -17.31
CA LEU A 291 7.80 -4.57 -17.24
C LEU A 291 6.28 -4.61 -17.28
N THR A 292 5.74 -5.53 -18.07
CA THR A 292 4.31 -5.78 -18.09
C THR A 292 3.87 -6.51 -16.81
N PRO A 293 2.56 -6.51 -16.46
CA PRO A 293 2.05 -7.28 -15.32
C PRO A 293 2.42 -8.77 -15.38
N GLU A 294 2.43 -9.35 -16.59
CA GLU A 294 2.84 -10.75 -16.81
C GLU A 294 4.33 -10.95 -16.50
N GLN A 295 5.18 -10.01 -16.93
CA GLN A 295 6.62 -10.05 -16.67
C GLN A 295 6.91 -9.89 -15.17
N LEU A 296 6.16 -9.03 -14.46
CA LEU A 296 6.27 -8.89 -13.02
C LEU A 296 5.92 -10.21 -12.31
N LYS A 297 4.84 -10.90 -12.71
CA LYS A 297 4.49 -12.21 -12.15
C LYS A 297 5.62 -13.25 -12.32
N ILE A 298 6.30 -13.24 -13.47
CA ILE A 298 7.43 -14.15 -13.73
C ILE A 298 8.61 -13.82 -12.80
N ILE A 299 8.95 -12.54 -12.64
CA ILE A 299 10.04 -12.12 -11.75
C ILE A 299 9.72 -12.44 -10.30
N ASP A 300 8.49 -12.14 -9.85
CA ASP A 300 8.03 -12.46 -8.49
C ASP A 300 8.14 -13.97 -8.19
N PHE A 301 7.82 -14.82 -9.17
CA PHE A 301 7.97 -16.26 -9.02
C PHE A 301 9.46 -16.66 -8.92
N ILE A 302 10.32 -16.09 -9.74
CA ILE A 302 11.77 -16.34 -9.66
C ILE A 302 12.32 -15.91 -8.30
N ASP A 303 11.90 -14.76 -7.78
CA ASP A 303 12.31 -14.27 -6.46
C ASP A 303 11.84 -15.17 -5.32
N GLN A 304 10.70 -15.86 -5.52
CA GLN A 304 10.13 -16.76 -4.53
C GLN A 304 10.72 -18.16 -4.56
N VAL A 305 10.99 -18.70 -5.75
CA VAL A 305 11.34 -20.10 -5.99
C VAL A 305 12.82 -20.26 -6.39
N GLY A 306 13.48 -19.17 -6.75
CA GLY A 306 14.88 -19.12 -7.19
C GLY A 306 15.05 -19.41 -8.69
N ARG A 307 14.11 -20.07 -9.36
CA ARG A 307 14.15 -20.39 -10.79
C ARG A 307 12.76 -20.61 -11.36
N ILE A 308 12.63 -20.49 -12.68
CA ILE A 308 11.38 -20.74 -13.43
C ILE A 308 11.66 -21.48 -14.72
N SER A 309 10.79 -22.41 -15.10
CA SER A 309 10.77 -23.05 -16.43
C SER A 309 9.71 -22.41 -17.35
N ALA A 310 9.76 -22.70 -18.65
CA ALA A 310 8.72 -22.25 -19.57
C ALA A 310 7.33 -22.79 -19.19
N LYS A 311 7.27 -24.03 -18.66
CA LYS A 311 6.02 -24.65 -18.23
C LYS A 311 5.43 -23.96 -16.98
N ASP A 312 6.28 -23.52 -16.05
CA ASP A 312 5.82 -22.73 -14.89
C ASP A 312 5.21 -21.40 -15.35
N VAL A 313 5.83 -20.74 -16.37
CA VAL A 313 5.28 -19.51 -16.94
C VAL A 313 3.93 -19.74 -17.61
N GLU A 314 3.76 -20.83 -18.37
CA GLU A 314 2.47 -21.22 -18.95
C GLU A 314 1.38 -21.30 -17.86
N ASN A 315 1.70 -21.97 -16.74
CA ASN A 315 0.77 -22.14 -15.62
C ASN A 315 0.46 -20.82 -14.90
N ILE A 316 1.49 -20.00 -14.61
CA ILE A 316 1.34 -18.72 -13.87
C ILE A 316 0.54 -17.70 -14.69
N LEU A 317 0.76 -17.68 -16.00
CA LEU A 317 0.10 -16.72 -16.89
C LEU A 317 -1.18 -17.27 -17.52
N SER A 318 -1.50 -18.56 -17.30
CA SER A 318 -2.59 -19.25 -17.97
C SER A 318 -2.54 -19.01 -19.49
N SER A 319 -1.34 -19.11 -20.08
CA SER A 319 -1.08 -18.69 -21.47
C SER A 319 -0.44 -19.82 -22.29
N PRO A 320 -0.61 -19.81 -23.63
CA PRO A 320 0.03 -20.77 -24.52
C PRO A 320 1.55 -20.74 -24.40
N LYS A 321 2.19 -21.89 -24.63
CA LYS A 321 3.65 -22.09 -24.60
C LYS A 321 4.44 -21.03 -25.38
N ARG A 322 3.94 -20.64 -26.55
CA ARG A 322 4.58 -19.60 -27.38
C ARG A 322 4.63 -18.25 -26.67
N THR A 323 3.54 -17.87 -26.00
CA THR A 323 3.47 -16.63 -25.20
C THR A 323 4.42 -16.67 -24.02
N ALA A 324 4.44 -17.77 -23.27
CA ALA A 324 5.35 -17.98 -22.17
C ALA A 324 6.83 -17.84 -22.60
N GLN A 325 7.20 -18.49 -23.69
CA GLN A 325 8.55 -18.39 -24.26
C GLN A 325 8.90 -16.97 -24.70
N LEU A 326 7.95 -16.25 -25.32
CA LEU A 326 8.14 -14.87 -25.73
C LEU A 326 8.42 -13.94 -24.53
N GLN A 327 7.69 -14.10 -23.43
CA GLN A 327 7.92 -13.31 -22.21
C GLN A 327 9.31 -13.60 -21.61
N LEU A 328 9.72 -14.86 -21.56
CA LEU A 328 11.07 -15.24 -21.10
C LEU A 328 12.16 -14.68 -21.99
N GLN A 329 11.98 -14.71 -23.32
CA GLN A 329 12.92 -14.10 -24.27
C GLN A 329 13.03 -12.59 -24.09
N LYS A 330 11.89 -11.89 -23.91
CA LYS A 330 11.87 -10.45 -23.64
C LYS A 330 12.62 -10.11 -22.35
N LEU A 331 12.36 -10.84 -21.26
CA LEU A 331 13.04 -10.66 -19.97
C LEU A 331 14.54 -10.95 -20.08
N LYS A 332 14.95 -11.97 -20.86
CA LYS A 332 16.36 -12.26 -21.13
C LYS A 332 17.02 -11.14 -21.94
N LYS A 333 16.36 -10.62 -22.99
CA LYS A 333 16.87 -9.53 -23.83
C LYS A 333 17.17 -8.26 -23.01
N ILE A 334 16.32 -7.94 -22.04
CA ILE A 334 16.52 -6.80 -21.13
C ILE A 334 17.38 -7.15 -19.90
N LYS A 335 18.03 -8.32 -19.91
CA LYS A 335 18.96 -8.81 -18.88
C LYS A 335 18.34 -8.92 -17.47
N MET A 336 17.02 -9.13 -17.37
CA MET A 336 16.36 -9.38 -16.08
C MET A 336 16.57 -10.81 -15.59
N ILE A 337 16.67 -11.76 -16.51
CA ILE A 337 16.87 -13.17 -16.26
C ILE A 337 17.98 -13.73 -17.13
N LYS A 338 18.62 -14.82 -16.69
CA LYS A 338 19.55 -15.62 -17.48
C LYS A 338 19.09 -17.08 -17.53
N ALA A 339 19.34 -17.72 -18.67
CA ALA A 339 19.03 -19.14 -18.85
C ALA A 339 20.11 -20.01 -18.20
N VAL A 340 19.69 -21.10 -17.56
CA VAL A 340 20.54 -22.13 -16.94
C VAL A 340 20.07 -23.50 -17.44
N GLY A 341 21.00 -24.37 -17.81
CA GLY A 341 20.70 -25.66 -18.44
C GLY A 341 20.58 -25.59 -19.96
N LYS A 342 20.38 -26.75 -20.60
CA LYS A 342 20.24 -26.87 -22.06
C LYS A 342 19.02 -27.75 -22.42
N GLY A 343 18.43 -27.48 -23.59
CA GLY A 343 17.32 -28.28 -24.12
C GLY A 343 16.08 -28.27 -23.24
N LYS A 344 15.52 -29.47 -22.97
CA LYS A 344 14.29 -29.63 -22.19
C LYS A 344 14.45 -29.24 -20.70
N SER A 345 15.66 -29.22 -20.16
CA SER A 345 15.97 -28.84 -18.77
C SER A 345 16.30 -27.36 -18.59
N THR A 346 16.09 -26.52 -19.60
CA THR A 346 16.34 -25.07 -19.50
C THR A 346 15.43 -24.44 -18.47
N SER A 347 16.01 -23.80 -17.48
CA SER A 347 15.33 -22.93 -16.51
C SER A 347 15.93 -21.51 -16.55
N TYR A 348 15.27 -20.58 -15.92
CA TYR A 348 15.69 -19.18 -15.89
C TYR A 348 15.81 -18.75 -14.42
N ILE A 349 16.85 -17.99 -14.10
CA ILE A 349 17.10 -17.42 -12.80
C ILE A 349 17.25 -15.91 -12.93
N ALA A 350 17.10 -15.18 -11.84
CA ALA A 350 17.36 -13.74 -11.82
C ALA A 350 18.81 -13.46 -12.27
N ASN A 351 18.98 -12.40 -13.04
CA ASN A 351 20.30 -11.94 -13.42
C ASN A 351 20.78 -11.01 -12.29
N SER A 352 21.62 -11.52 -11.40
CA SER A 352 22.28 -10.77 -10.32
C SER A 352 23.19 -9.68 -10.85
#